data_8d4e30bb41a19ac13de8f3f6c29ff508
#
_entry.id   8d4e30bb41a19ac13de8f3f6c29ff508
#
_cell.length_a   1.000
_cell.length_b   1.000
_cell.length_c   1.000
_cell.angle_alpha   90.00
_cell.angle_beta   90.00
_cell.angle_gamma   90.00
#
_symmetry.space_group_name_H-M   'P 1'
#
loop_
_entity.id
_entity.type
_entity.pdbx_description
1 polymer ?
#
loop_
_entity_poly.entity_id
_entity_poly.type
_entity_poly.pdbx_seq_one_letter_code
_entity_poly.pdbx_strand_id
1 'polypeptide(L)'
;MKRIINSYKNEGARATIRKIKSRLLHPSQEGNQIVKVDMNSLPQMPQFIDLAKADYINHPYIRPAKLTKEKLNIAWVSPPVGPGGGGHTTISRFVKYLQRQGHRITFYIYHNNTIPQSAKEAREIFFRSYGIDVAVEELHEFRNQDVVFATSWETAYAVFNLQGEQLHKFYFVQDFEPIFFGVGSRYMLAEATYKFGFYGITAGKWLVDKVGQYGMQADYFDFGADIDIYKPKSPIVKKKKVSFYARAHTERRGFEIGVMALKIFKERHPEYEIEFFGQDMSNYDIPFEFTNRGILNKEQLAEVYHESVACLVLSLTNVSLLPLELLVAGCVPVMNDGDNNRMVLGDIDDILYTDAYPISLADKLCQAVENQNVDEHAQTMSNKYTGLSWEESYKKVEMIIRREVLNG
;
A
#
# COMPACT_ATOMS: atom_id res chain seq x y z
N MET A 1 -30.55 -25.19 20.61
CA MET A 1 -30.42 -26.33 21.52
C MET A 1 -29.21 -26.22 22.44
N LYS A 2 -27.94 -26.13 21.95
CA LYS A 2 -26.74 -26.01 22.82
C LYS A 2 -26.79 -24.89 23.89
N ARG A 3 -27.33 -23.71 23.59
CA ARG A 3 -27.48 -22.60 24.56
C ARG A 3 -28.49 -22.87 25.69
N ILE A 4 -29.54 -23.63 25.41
CA ILE A 4 -30.55 -24.05 26.41
C ILE A 4 -29.94 -25.10 27.34
N ILE A 5 -29.20 -26.07 26.81
CA ILE A 5 -28.51 -27.09 27.58
C ILE A 5 -27.45 -26.50 28.50
N ASN A 6 -26.69 -25.51 28.05
CA ASN A 6 -25.68 -24.81 28.84
C ASN A 6 -26.33 -23.95 29.95
N SER A 7 -27.44 -23.27 29.68
CA SER A 7 -28.17 -22.53 30.71
C SER A 7 -28.74 -23.46 31.78
N TYR A 8 -29.27 -24.63 31.38
CA TYR A 8 -29.78 -25.63 32.33
C TYR A 8 -28.68 -26.20 33.24
N LYS A 9 -27.49 -26.47 32.69
CA LYS A 9 -26.35 -26.99 33.47
C LYS A 9 -25.78 -25.98 34.45
N ASN A 10 -25.76 -24.68 34.07
CA ASN A 10 -25.09 -23.64 34.87
C ASN A 10 -26.04 -22.88 35.86
N GLU A 11 -27.31 -22.76 35.52
CA GLU A 11 -28.24 -21.89 36.23
C GLU A 11 -29.45 -22.62 36.83
N GLY A 12 -29.62 -23.91 36.55
CA GLY A 12 -30.72 -24.76 37.02
C GLY A 12 -32.06 -24.56 36.33
N ALA A 13 -32.95 -25.53 36.51
CA ALA A 13 -34.26 -25.63 35.80
C ALA A 13 -35.13 -24.38 35.88
N ARG A 14 -35.25 -23.78 37.05
CA ARG A 14 -36.10 -22.59 37.29
C ARG A 14 -35.63 -21.34 36.53
N ALA A 15 -34.34 -21.11 36.50
CA ALA A 15 -33.77 -19.99 35.78
C ALA A 15 -33.89 -20.17 34.28
N THR A 16 -33.66 -21.38 33.77
CA THR A 16 -33.81 -21.73 32.36
C THR A 16 -35.25 -21.60 31.87
N ILE A 17 -36.23 -22.09 32.68
CA ILE A 17 -37.67 -21.93 32.39
C ILE A 17 -38.07 -20.44 32.45
N ARG A 18 -37.54 -19.64 33.36
CA ARG A 18 -37.80 -18.20 33.43
C ARG A 18 -37.28 -17.47 32.19
N LYS A 19 -36.08 -17.81 31.69
CA LYS A 19 -35.48 -17.27 30.46
C LYS A 19 -36.26 -17.70 29.19
N ILE A 20 -36.76 -18.96 29.16
CA ILE A 20 -37.64 -19.43 28.06
C ILE A 20 -38.99 -18.72 28.11
N LYS A 21 -39.63 -18.62 29.29
CA LYS A 21 -40.89 -17.87 29.46
C LYS A 21 -40.73 -16.38 29.10
N SER A 22 -39.69 -15.72 29.55
CA SER A 22 -39.45 -14.32 29.19
C SER A 22 -39.29 -14.10 27.69
N ARG A 23 -38.65 -15.05 26.95
CA ARG A 23 -38.52 -15.01 25.49
C ARG A 23 -39.84 -15.36 24.76
N LEU A 24 -40.69 -16.16 25.36
CA LEU A 24 -41.99 -16.52 24.77
C LEU A 24 -43.10 -15.48 25.09
N LEU A 25 -43.02 -14.85 26.27
CA LEU A 25 -44.01 -13.83 26.72
C LEU A 25 -43.63 -12.40 26.31
N HIS A 26 -42.37 -12.15 26.04
CA HIS A 26 -41.84 -11.00 25.32
C HIS A 26 -41.09 -11.52 24.12
N PRO A 27 -41.78 -11.89 23.01
CA PRO A 27 -41.09 -11.93 21.75
C PRO A 27 -40.47 -10.55 21.66
N SER A 28 -39.10 -10.49 21.59
CA SER A 28 -38.44 -9.24 21.27
C SER A 28 -39.25 -8.62 20.15
N GLN A 29 -39.91 -7.51 20.43
CA GLN A 29 -40.25 -6.56 19.40
C GLN A 29 -38.88 -6.05 18.89
N GLU A 30 -38.11 -6.91 18.21
CA GLU A 30 -37.38 -6.51 17.05
C GLU A 30 -38.45 -6.08 16.04
N GLY A 31 -39.15 -4.99 16.38
CA GLY A 31 -39.76 -4.19 15.39
C GLY A 31 -38.67 -3.98 14.36
N ASN A 32 -39.02 -4.18 13.07
CA ASN A 32 -38.19 -3.78 11.95
C ASN A 32 -37.74 -2.33 12.20
N GLN A 33 -36.73 -2.13 13.05
CA GLN A 33 -35.95 -0.91 13.03
C GLN A 33 -35.24 -0.97 11.68
N ILE A 34 -35.82 -0.26 10.73
CA ILE A 34 -35.14 0.06 9.48
C ILE A 34 -33.84 0.72 9.96
N VAL A 35 -32.76 -0.05 9.98
CA VAL A 35 -31.44 0.49 10.23
C VAL A 35 -31.17 1.40 9.05
N LYS A 36 -31.40 2.70 9.24
CA LYS A 36 -31.02 3.70 8.26
C LYS A 36 -29.51 3.73 8.22
N VAL A 37 -28.94 3.02 7.28
CA VAL A 37 -27.51 3.11 6.98
C VAL A 37 -27.31 4.42 6.21
N ASP A 38 -26.61 5.36 6.81
CA ASP A 38 -26.11 6.51 6.08
C ASP A 38 -24.96 6.02 5.16
N MET A 39 -25.26 5.92 3.88
CA MET A 39 -24.28 5.46 2.88
C MET A 39 -23.05 6.35 2.80
N ASN A 40 -23.16 7.63 3.21
CA ASN A 40 -22.00 8.53 3.27
C ASN A 40 -21.14 8.31 4.52
N SER A 41 -21.60 7.55 5.50
CA SER A 41 -20.85 7.22 6.70
C SER A 41 -20.06 5.91 6.62
N LEU A 42 -20.18 5.16 5.52
CA LEU A 42 -19.48 3.89 5.34
C LEU A 42 -17.96 4.15 5.17
N PRO A 43 -17.11 3.57 6.05
CA PRO A 43 -15.68 3.81 5.97
C PRO A 43 -15.08 3.23 4.69
N GLN A 44 -14.08 3.90 4.14
CA GLN A 44 -13.40 3.48 2.90
C GLN A 44 -14.36 3.20 1.75
N MET A 45 -15.25 4.14 1.48
CA MET A 45 -16.17 4.15 0.34
C MET A 45 -16.08 5.52 -0.34
N PRO A 46 -16.24 5.58 -1.67
CA PRO A 46 -16.50 6.84 -2.36
C PRO A 46 -17.74 7.51 -1.81
N GLN A 47 -17.85 8.82 -1.97
CA GLN A 47 -19.12 9.50 -1.65
C GLN A 47 -20.23 8.93 -2.51
N PHE A 48 -21.43 8.78 -1.91
CA PHE A 48 -22.57 8.20 -2.62
C PHE A 48 -22.92 8.96 -3.91
N ILE A 49 -22.76 10.29 -3.90
CA ILE A 49 -23.02 11.12 -5.09
C ILE A 49 -22.06 10.78 -6.25
N ASP A 50 -20.80 10.44 -5.96
CA ASP A 50 -19.82 10.08 -6.99
C ASP A 50 -20.12 8.70 -7.56
N LEU A 51 -20.48 7.74 -6.72
CA LEU A 51 -20.92 6.42 -7.16
C LEU A 51 -22.17 6.51 -8.05
N ALA A 52 -23.17 7.30 -7.64
CA ALA A 52 -24.44 7.44 -8.36
C ALA A 52 -24.29 8.11 -9.73
N LYS A 53 -23.28 8.96 -9.91
CA LYS A 53 -23.02 9.69 -11.17
C LYS A 53 -22.05 8.96 -12.11
N ALA A 54 -21.31 7.97 -11.64
CA ALA A 54 -20.27 7.29 -12.43
C ALA A 54 -20.86 6.24 -13.38
N ASP A 55 -21.60 6.68 -14.38
CA ASP A 55 -22.18 5.83 -15.43
C ASP A 55 -21.15 5.55 -16.55
N TYR A 56 -20.14 4.76 -16.23
CA TYR A 56 -19.10 4.39 -17.18
C TYR A 56 -19.58 3.37 -18.25
N ILE A 57 -20.74 2.77 -18.07
CA ILE A 57 -21.30 1.79 -18.99
C ILE A 57 -21.98 2.48 -20.17
N ASN A 58 -22.83 3.46 -19.90
CA ASN A 58 -23.57 4.18 -20.94
C ASN A 58 -22.83 5.43 -21.42
N HIS A 59 -22.00 6.03 -20.55
CA HIS A 59 -21.23 7.24 -20.81
C HIS A 59 -19.75 7.04 -20.46
N PRO A 60 -19.02 6.17 -21.19
CA PRO A 60 -17.62 5.90 -20.92
C PRO A 60 -16.78 7.17 -21.12
N TYR A 61 -15.74 7.33 -20.32
CA TYR A 61 -14.77 8.40 -20.56
C TYR A 61 -14.03 8.16 -21.89
N ILE A 62 -14.09 9.17 -22.77
CA ILE A 62 -13.37 9.18 -24.04
C ILE A 62 -12.19 10.14 -23.88
N ARG A 63 -10.99 9.68 -24.20
CA ARG A 63 -9.79 10.52 -24.12
C ARG A 63 -9.93 11.69 -25.09
N PRO A 64 -9.66 12.93 -24.65
CA PRO A 64 -9.71 14.09 -25.51
C PRO A 64 -8.55 14.11 -26.52
N ALA A 65 -8.64 15.03 -27.47
CA ALA A 65 -7.52 15.30 -28.38
C ALA A 65 -6.28 15.76 -27.61
N LYS A 66 -5.10 15.45 -28.14
CA LYS A 66 -3.84 15.85 -27.54
C LYS A 66 -3.64 17.36 -27.60
N LEU A 67 -2.94 17.88 -26.60
CA LEU A 67 -2.68 19.29 -26.40
C LEU A 67 -1.42 19.74 -27.14
N THR A 68 -1.43 21.02 -27.56
CA THR A 68 -0.26 21.70 -28.14
C THR A 68 0.30 22.69 -27.11
N LYS A 69 1.08 22.20 -26.16
CA LYS A 69 1.80 23.01 -25.16
C LYS A 69 2.95 22.23 -24.55
N GLU A 70 3.93 22.94 -23.97
CA GLU A 70 5.11 22.30 -23.37
C GLU A 70 4.92 21.94 -21.90
N LYS A 71 4.19 22.76 -21.15
CA LYS A 71 3.99 22.63 -19.71
C LYS A 71 2.53 22.39 -19.40
N LEU A 72 2.28 21.46 -18.48
CA LEU A 72 0.96 20.99 -18.12
C LEU A 72 0.56 21.48 -16.74
N ASN A 73 -0.74 21.72 -16.55
CA ASN A 73 -1.36 21.80 -15.23
C ASN A 73 -1.84 20.38 -14.85
N ILE A 74 -1.24 19.81 -13.82
CA ILE A 74 -1.46 18.43 -13.41
C ILE A 74 -2.09 18.39 -12.03
N ALA A 75 -3.28 17.81 -11.95
CA ALA A 75 -4.01 17.60 -10.72
C ALA A 75 -3.76 16.16 -10.19
N TRP A 76 -3.63 16.06 -8.87
CA TRP A 76 -3.64 14.78 -8.15
C TRP A 76 -4.80 14.78 -7.16
N VAL A 77 -5.77 13.89 -7.36
CA VAL A 77 -6.88 13.72 -6.42
C VAL A 77 -6.50 12.65 -5.43
N SER A 78 -6.40 13.01 -4.17
CA SER A 78 -5.92 12.16 -3.08
C SER A 78 -6.94 12.05 -1.96
N PRO A 79 -7.11 10.89 -1.34
CA PRO A 79 -7.76 10.80 -0.04
C PRO A 79 -6.95 11.60 1.00
N PRO A 80 -7.48 11.81 2.23
CA PRO A 80 -6.74 12.45 3.30
C PRO A 80 -5.34 11.89 3.49
N VAL A 81 -4.35 12.77 3.61
CA VAL A 81 -2.93 12.40 3.69
C VAL A 81 -2.47 12.32 5.14
N GLY A 82 -1.75 11.25 5.50
CA GLY A 82 -1.07 11.10 6.79
C GLY A 82 0.45 11.06 6.62
N PRO A 83 1.23 11.26 7.68
CA PRO A 83 2.68 11.13 7.64
C PRO A 83 3.10 9.66 7.43
N GLY A 84 4.20 9.42 6.68
CA GLY A 84 4.82 8.10 6.54
C GLY A 84 4.09 7.09 5.65
N GLY A 85 3.09 7.50 4.88
CA GLY A 85 2.39 6.63 3.94
C GLY A 85 3.23 6.31 2.71
N GLY A 86 3.53 5.03 2.44
CA GLY A 86 4.35 4.59 1.29
C GLY A 86 3.82 5.07 -0.06
N GLY A 87 2.49 5.05 -0.25
CA GLY A 87 1.85 5.54 -1.46
C GLY A 87 2.08 7.04 -1.69
N HIS A 88 1.88 7.85 -0.66
CA HIS A 88 2.15 9.29 -0.75
C HIS A 88 3.64 9.60 -0.90
N THR A 89 4.53 8.81 -0.30
CA THR A 89 5.98 8.92 -0.52
C THR A 89 6.31 8.72 -2.01
N THR A 90 5.75 7.70 -2.64
CA THR A 90 5.97 7.43 -4.06
C THR A 90 5.42 8.56 -4.94
N ILE A 91 4.17 8.98 -4.75
CA ILE A 91 3.58 10.11 -5.48
C ILE A 91 4.42 11.39 -5.33
N SER A 92 4.86 11.69 -4.10
CA SER A 92 5.65 12.90 -3.83
C SER A 92 7.00 12.92 -4.56
N ARG A 93 7.61 11.76 -4.84
CA ARG A 93 8.82 11.66 -5.67
C ARG A 93 8.55 12.13 -7.09
N PHE A 94 7.49 11.61 -7.72
CA PHE A 94 7.10 12.01 -9.08
C PHE A 94 6.67 13.47 -9.14
N VAL A 95 5.94 13.97 -8.15
CA VAL A 95 5.55 15.37 -8.05
C VAL A 95 6.77 16.29 -8.01
N LYS A 96 7.77 15.99 -7.17
CA LYS A 96 9.03 16.76 -7.14
C LYS A 96 9.72 16.83 -8.50
N TYR A 97 9.78 15.68 -9.17
CA TYR A 97 10.39 15.62 -10.49
C TYR A 97 9.60 16.43 -11.51
N LEU A 98 8.28 16.24 -11.62
CA LEU A 98 7.41 16.97 -12.55
C LEU A 98 7.45 18.49 -12.32
N GLN A 99 7.51 18.96 -11.06
CA GLN A 99 7.70 20.38 -10.75
C GLN A 99 9.05 20.91 -11.28
N ARG A 100 10.14 20.12 -11.12
CA ARG A 100 11.46 20.49 -11.67
C ARG A 100 11.45 20.56 -13.20
N GLN A 101 10.62 19.76 -13.87
CA GLN A 101 10.39 19.84 -15.32
C GLN A 101 9.51 21.03 -15.71
N GLY A 102 9.03 21.82 -14.75
CA GLY A 102 8.25 23.04 -14.97
C GLY A 102 6.75 22.82 -15.14
N HIS A 103 6.22 21.63 -14.82
CA HIS A 103 4.79 21.40 -14.74
C HIS A 103 4.21 22.06 -13.47
N ARG A 104 2.97 22.55 -13.56
CA ARG A 104 2.26 23.08 -12.40
C ARG A 104 1.43 21.98 -11.76
N ILE A 105 1.69 21.70 -10.49
CA ILE A 105 1.05 20.62 -9.76
C ILE A 105 0.10 21.17 -8.72
N THR A 106 -1.11 20.61 -8.66
CA THR A 106 -2.11 20.88 -7.60
C THR A 106 -2.66 19.58 -7.07
N PHE A 107 -2.67 19.42 -5.74
CA PHE A 107 -3.41 18.34 -5.09
C PHE A 107 -4.83 18.81 -4.77
N TYR A 108 -5.77 17.90 -4.94
CA TYR A 108 -7.16 18.07 -4.53
C TYR A 108 -7.52 16.99 -3.51
N ILE A 109 -7.97 17.40 -2.33
CA ILE A 109 -8.32 16.46 -1.28
C ILE A 109 -9.74 15.96 -1.46
N TYR A 110 -9.87 14.63 -1.50
CA TYR A 110 -11.13 13.93 -1.60
C TYR A 110 -11.55 13.36 -0.25
N HIS A 111 -12.66 13.85 0.27
CA HIS A 111 -13.19 13.40 1.56
C HIS A 111 -13.99 12.10 1.37
N ASN A 112 -13.38 10.98 1.75
CA ASN A 112 -13.97 9.63 1.66
C ASN A 112 -14.62 9.17 2.97
N ASN A 113 -15.19 10.09 3.75
CA ASN A 113 -15.90 9.86 5.02
C ASN A 113 -15.07 9.20 6.15
N THR A 114 -13.74 9.20 6.07
CA THR A 114 -12.90 8.61 7.12
C THR A 114 -12.43 9.64 8.14
N ILE A 115 -11.68 10.62 7.70
CA ILE A 115 -11.11 11.67 8.57
C ILE A 115 -11.27 13.01 7.85
N PRO A 116 -11.96 13.99 8.43
CA PRO A 116 -12.00 15.34 7.90
C PRO A 116 -10.58 15.92 7.87
N GLN A 117 -10.17 16.47 6.73
CA GLN A 117 -8.87 17.12 6.58
C GLN A 117 -9.02 18.31 5.64
N SER A 118 -8.64 19.50 6.10
CA SER A 118 -8.63 20.68 5.25
C SER A 118 -7.43 20.65 4.27
N ALA A 119 -7.56 21.35 3.16
CA ALA A 119 -6.49 21.55 2.19
C ALA A 119 -5.23 22.15 2.85
N LYS A 120 -5.40 23.04 3.85
CA LYS A 120 -4.29 23.63 4.61
C LYS A 120 -3.53 22.58 5.42
N GLU A 121 -4.23 21.72 6.18
CA GLU A 121 -3.61 20.62 6.96
C GLU A 121 -2.89 19.64 6.04
N ALA A 122 -3.50 19.25 4.92
CA ALA A 122 -2.88 18.39 3.93
C ALA A 122 -1.60 18.99 3.35
N ARG A 123 -1.61 20.30 3.02
CA ARG A 123 -0.41 21.02 2.54
C ARG A 123 0.72 20.99 3.57
N GLU A 124 0.42 21.21 4.85
CA GLU A 124 1.43 21.14 5.92
C GLU A 124 2.04 19.74 6.02
N ILE A 125 1.24 18.68 5.87
CA ILE A 125 1.74 17.29 5.89
C ILE A 125 2.61 17.04 4.65
N PHE A 126 2.19 17.44 3.45
CA PHE A 126 3.01 17.32 2.25
C PHE A 126 4.35 18.01 2.40
N PHE A 127 4.36 19.22 2.96
CA PHE A 127 5.60 19.96 3.18
C PHE A 127 6.50 19.29 4.23
N ARG A 128 5.96 18.99 5.43
CA ARG A 128 6.76 18.49 6.56
C ARG A 128 7.19 17.02 6.40
N SER A 129 6.26 16.16 5.93
CA SER A 129 6.50 14.72 5.91
C SER A 129 7.04 14.20 4.60
N TYR A 130 6.73 14.87 3.48
CA TYR A 130 7.16 14.45 2.14
C TYR A 130 8.10 15.44 1.46
N GLY A 131 8.31 16.61 2.05
CA GLY A 131 9.24 17.63 1.57
C GLY A 131 8.85 18.18 0.20
N ILE A 132 7.55 18.33 -0.09
CA ILE A 132 7.04 18.98 -1.30
C ILE A 132 6.27 20.24 -0.94
N ASP A 133 6.60 21.35 -1.60
CA ASP A 133 5.78 22.56 -1.57
C ASP A 133 4.88 22.55 -2.80
N VAL A 134 3.60 22.36 -2.58
CA VAL A 134 2.60 22.16 -3.65
C VAL A 134 1.30 22.86 -3.28
N ALA A 135 0.57 23.36 -4.27
CA ALA A 135 -0.78 23.86 -4.07
C ALA A 135 -1.70 22.69 -3.65
N VAL A 136 -2.51 22.91 -2.63
CA VAL A 136 -3.53 21.97 -2.18
C VAL A 136 -4.85 22.71 -2.09
N GLU A 137 -5.87 22.19 -2.75
CA GLU A 137 -7.21 22.79 -2.84
C GLU A 137 -8.27 21.74 -2.49
N GLU A 138 -9.48 22.17 -2.19
CA GLU A 138 -10.64 21.30 -2.03
C GLU A 138 -11.15 20.85 -3.39
N LEU A 139 -11.65 19.61 -3.51
CA LEU A 139 -12.05 19.07 -4.81
C LEU A 139 -13.14 19.90 -5.52
N HIS A 140 -14.02 20.54 -4.77
CA HIS A 140 -15.07 21.42 -5.35
C HIS A 140 -14.50 22.68 -6.03
N GLU A 141 -13.23 23.01 -5.78
CA GLU A 141 -12.50 24.12 -6.43
C GLU A 141 -11.78 23.67 -7.71
N PHE A 142 -11.96 22.43 -8.14
CA PHE A 142 -11.28 21.87 -9.32
C PHE A 142 -11.54 22.68 -10.58
N ARG A 143 -10.47 23.16 -11.22
CA ARG A 143 -10.55 23.97 -12.45
C ARG A 143 -9.21 24.02 -13.19
N ASN A 144 -9.28 24.32 -14.49
CA ASN A 144 -8.13 24.68 -15.31
C ASN A 144 -6.97 23.66 -15.28
N GLN A 145 -7.28 22.36 -15.24
CA GLN A 145 -6.31 21.29 -15.28
C GLN A 145 -6.28 20.63 -16.66
N ASP A 146 -5.10 20.21 -17.11
CA ASP A 146 -4.88 19.48 -18.35
C ASP A 146 -4.91 17.98 -18.12
N VAL A 147 -4.38 17.57 -16.97
CA VAL A 147 -4.25 16.19 -16.55
C VAL A 147 -4.79 16.04 -15.13
N VAL A 148 -5.50 14.97 -14.87
CA VAL A 148 -5.90 14.60 -13.52
C VAL A 148 -5.58 13.13 -13.24
N PHE A 149 -4.96 12.89 -12.09
CA PHE A 149 -4.67 11.57 -11.55
C PHE A 149 -5.65 11.19 -10.45
N ALA A 150 -6.32 10.04 -10.60
CA ALA A 150 -6.85 9.32 -9.47
C ALA A 150 -5.70 8.58 -8.77
N THR A 151 -5.69 8.53 -7.43
CA THR A 151 -4.63 7.88 -6.64
C THR A 151 -5.11 6.71 -5.79
N SER A 152 -6.41 6.47 -5.78
CA SER A 152 -7.08 5.33 -5.16
C SER A 152 -8.40 5.04 -5.86
N TRP A 153 -8.99 3.88 -5.59
CA TRP A 153 -10.27 3.51 -6.17
C TRP A 153 -11.39 4.47 -5.77
N GLU A 154 -11.36 5.03 -4.56
CA GLU A 154 -12.36 6.01 -4.13
C GLU A 154 -12.22 7.30 -4.96
N THR A 155 -11.00 7.78 -5.18
CA THR A 155 -10.76 8.99 -5.95
C THR A 155 -11.03 8.79 -7.45
N ALA A 156 -10.97 7.56 -7.96
CA ALA A 156 -11.30 7.27 -9.34
C ALA A 156 -12.76 7.61 -9.68
N TYR A 157 -13.69 7.37 -8.77
CA TYR A 157 -15.09 7.76 -8.93
C TYR A 157 -15.26 9.29 -9.01
N ALA A 158 -14.59 10.00 -8.12
CA ALA A 158 -14.60 11.47 -8.16
C ALA A 158 -13.99 12.01 -9.46
N VAL A 159 -12.82 11.50 -9.85
CA VAL A 159 -12.14 11.88 -11.11
C VAL A 159 -12.99 11.55 -12.33
N PHE A 160 -13.74 10.45 -12.32
CA PHE A 160 -14.64 10.10 -13.42
C PHE A 160 -15.67 11.21 -13.66
N ASN A 161 -16.20 11.79 -12.58
CA ASN A 161 -17.24 12.83 -12.64
C ASN A 161 -16.71 14.23 -12.95
N LEU A 162 -15.39 14.48 -12.85
CA LEU A 162 -14.83 15.78 -13.21
C LEU A 162 -14.99 16.07 -14.69
N GLN A 163 -15.28 17.32 -15.01
CA GLN A 163 -15.52 17.80 -16.37
C GLN A 163 -14.42 18.75 -16.83
N GLY A 164 -14.14 18.75 -18.13
CA GLY A 164 -13.18 19.62 -18.80
C GLY A 164 -13.05 19.21 -20.27
N GLU A 165 -13.08 20.15 -21.20
CA GLU A 165 -13.07 19.88 -22.64
C GLU A 165 -11.86 19.05 -23.09
N GLN A 166 -10.70 19.30 -22.46
CA GLN A 166 -9.43 18.63 -22.79
C GLN A 166 -8.78 18.03 -21.54
N LEU A 167 -9.58 17.52 -20.60
CA LEU A 167 -9.10 16.92 -19.37
C LEU A 167 -8.69 15.47 -19.59
N HIS A 168 -7.39 15.20 -19.57
CA HIS A 168 -6.84 13.85 -19.64
C HIS A 168 -6.87 13.18 -18.26
N LYS A 169 -7.56 12.05 -18.15
CA LYS A 169 -7.75 11.32 -16.88
C LYS A 169 -6.83 10.11 -16.82
N PHE A 170 -6.06 10.04 -15.75
CA PHE A 170 -5.14 8.96 -15.44
C PHE A 170 -5.50 8.29 -14.11
N TYR A 171 -5.06 7.05 -13.96
CA TYR A 171 -5.07 6.36 -12.68
C TYR A 171 -3.63 5.97 -12.30
N PHE A 172 -3.14 6.51 -11.19
CA PHE A 172 -1.84 6.13 -10.62
C PHE A 172 -2.03 4.93 -9.72
N VAL A 173 -1.87 3.74 -10.28
CA VAL A 173 -2.20 2.46 -9.63
C VAL A 173 -0.98 1.93 -8.88
N GLN A 174 -1.02 1.95 -7.55
CA GLN A 174 0.08 1.50 -6.72
C GLN A 174 -0.11 0.07 -6.18
N ASP A 175 -1.33 -0.44 -6.20
CA ASP A 175 -1.66 -1.82 -5.83
C ASP A 175 -2.91 -2.27 -6.57
N PHE A 176 -3.22 -3.57 -6.55
CA PHE A 176 -4.50 -4.09 -7.03
C PHE A 176 -5.53 -3.98 -5.91
N GLU A 177 -6.15 -2.81 -5.79
CA GLU A 177 -6.95 -2.41 -4.64
C GLU A 177 -8.19 -3.28 -4.36
N PRO A 178 -8.84 -3.97 -5.32
CA PRO A 178 -9.95 -4.89 -5.02
C PRO A 178 -9.60 -5.89 -3.92
N ILE A 179 -8.40 -6.45 -3.92
CA ILE A 179 -7.98 -7.46 -2.95
C ILE A 179 -7.58 -6.91 -1.57
N PHE A 180 -7.76 -5.61 -1.33
CA PHE A 180 -7.73 -5.06 0.03
C PHE A 180 -8.95 -5.48 0.85
N PHE A 181 -9.99 -6.00 0.18
CA PHE A 181 -11.27 -6.38 0.76
C PHE A 181 -11.59 -7.83 0.43
N GLY A 182 -12.29 -8.50 1.33
CA GLY A 182 -12.98 -9.75 0.98
C GLY A 182 -13.96 -9.50 -0.18
N VAL A 183 -14.25 -10.53 -0.97
CA VAL A 183 -15.20 -10.42 -2.09
C VAL A 183 -16.54 -9.90 -1.60
N GLY A 184 -16.94 -8.72 -2.07
CA GLY A 184 -18.13 -7.99 -1.65
C GLY A 184 -18.23 -6.65 -2.36
N SER A 185 -19.10 -5.75 -1.88
CA SER A 185 -19.39 -4.48 -2.56
C SER A 185 -18.13 -3.63 -2.81
N ARG A 186 -17.25 -3.51 -1.81
CA ARG A 186 -15.99 -2.72 -1.97
C ARG A 186 -15.06 -3.33 -2.99
N TYR A 187 -14.91 -4.66 -3.00
CA TYR A 187 -14.15 -5.37 -4.02
C TYR A 187 -14.67 -5.06 -5.42
N MET A 188 -15.99 -5.23 -5.63
CA MET A 188 -16.63 -5.01 -6.93
C MET A 188 -16.53 -3.55 -7.41
N LEU A 189 -16.70 -2.60 -6.49
CA LEU A 189 -16.60 -1.18 -6.81
C LEU A 189 -15.16 -0.76 -7.12
N ALA A 190 -14.18 -1.27 -6.37
CA ALA A 190 -12.77 -1.03 -6.66
C ALA A 190 -12.37 -1.63 -8.03
N GLU A 191 -12.81 -2.86 -8.33
CA GLU A 191 -12.58 -3.51 -9.61
C GLU A 191 -13.20 -2.74 -10.80
N ALA A 192 -14.40 -2.16 -10.61
CA ALA A 192 -15.08 -1.39 -11.65
C ALA A 192 -14.27 -0.18 -12.12
N THR A 193 -13.41 0.41 -11.25
CA THR A 193 -12.62 1.60 -11.60
C THR A 193 -11.63 1.35 -12.74
N TYR A 194 -11.18 0.12 -12.92
CA TYR A 194 -10.29 -0.26 -14.03
C TYR A 194 -11.00 -0.30 -15.40
N LYS A 195 -12.33 -0.17 -15.42
CA LYS A 195 -13.17 -0.12 -16.62
C LYS A 195 -13.54 1.31 -17.03
N PHE A 196 -13.10 2.35 -16.29
CA PHE A 196 -13.50 3.74 -16.53
C PHE A 196 -12.89 4.37 -17.79
N GLY A 197 -11.95 3.71 -18.45
CA GLY A 197 -11.29 4.22 -19.66
C GLY A 197 -10.09 5.15 -19.39
N PHE A 198 -9.68 5.32 -18.13
CA PHE A 198 -8.49 6.09 -17.78
C PHE A 198 -7.22 5.41 -18.29
N TYR A 199 -6.15 6.19 -18.47
CA TYR A 199 -4.83 5.63 -18.70
C TYR A 199 -4.16 5.29 -17.36
N GLY A 200 -3.73 4.03 -17.19
CA GLY A 200 -3.03 3.59 -16.00
C GLY A 200 -1.54 3.92 -16.03
N ILE A 201 -1.01 4.45 -14.92
CA ILE A 201 0.43 4.44 -14.65
C ILE A 201 0.62 3.59 -13.39
N THR A 202 1.24 2.42 -13.54
CA THR A 202 1.24 1.40 -12.49
C THR A 202 2.61 1.25 -11.83
N ALA A 203 2.60 0.90 -10.55
CA ALA A 203 3.79 0.58 -9.78
C ALA A 203 4.23 -0.86 -10.08
N GLY A 204 5.03 -1.03 -11.13
CA GLY A 204 5.52 -2.32 -11.61
C GLY A 204 4.62 -3.01 -12.64
N LYS A 205 5.23 -3.93 -13.37
CA LYS A 205 4.62 -4.62 -14.53
C LYS A 205 3.44 -5.53 -14.16
N TRP A 206 3.49 -6.17 -13.00
CA TRP A 206 2.40 -7.04 -12.53
C TRP A 206 1.04 -6.34 -12.53
N LEU A 207 1.01 -5.07 -12.14
CA LEU A 207 -0.22 -4.28 -12.13
C LEU A 207 -0.73 -3.97 -13.53
N VAL A 208 0.16 -3.77 -14.53
CA VAL A 208 -0.26 -3.62 -15.95
C VAL A 208 -1.09 -4.83 -16.37
N ASP A 209 -0.60 -6.04 -16.10
CA ASP A 209 -1.29 -7.27 -16.47
C ASP A 209 -2.61 -7.42 -15.70
N LYS A 210 -2.64 -7.03 -14.41
CA LYS A 210 -3.87 -7.07 -13.60
C LYS A 210 -4.93 -6.11 -14.10
N VAL A 211 -4.62 -4.83 -14.28
CA VAL A 211 -5.61 -3.84 -14.72
C VAL A 211 -6.00 -4.04 -16.19
N GLY A 212 -5.09 -4.59 -17.00
CA GLY A 212 -5.34 -4.94 -18.40
C GLY A 212 -6.45 -5.98 -18.58
N GLN A 213 -6.65 -6.89 -17.61
CA GLN A 213 -7.74 -7.86 -17.60
C GLN A 213 -9.13 -7.19 -17.59
N TYR A 214 -9.20 -5.93 -17.16
CA TYR A 214 -10.42 -5.11 -17.12
C TYR A 214 -10.54 -4.12 -18.30
N GLY A 215 -9.57 -4.16 -19.23
CA GLY A 215 -9.54 -3.29 -20.40
C GLY A 215 -8.81 -1.95 -20.19
N MET A 216 -8.20 -1.72 -19.02
CA MET A 216 -7.39 -0.51 -18.80
C MET A 216 -6.09 -0.58 -19.61
N GLN A 217 -5.83 0.43 -20.41
CA GLN A 217 -4.52 0.62 -21.03
C GLN A 217 -3.59 1.24 -19.99
N ALA A 218 -2.40 0.66 -19.82
CA ALA A 218 -1.47 1.11 -18.81
C ALA A 218 -0.01 0.89 -19.21
N ASP A 219 0.84 1.75 -18.68
CA ASP A 219 2.29 1.55 -18.58
C ASP A 219 2.71 1.48 -17.11
N TYR A 220 3.94 1.08 -16.87
CA TYR A 220 4.46 0.98 -15.51
C TYR A 220 5.73 1.79 -15.33
N PHE A 221 6.02 2.11 -14.09
CA PHE A 221 7.34 2.55 -13.63
C PHE A 221 7.97 1.47 -12.77
N ASP A 222 9.29 1.43 -12.79
CA ASP A 222 10.07 0.52 -11.96
C ASP A 222 10.34 1.15 -10.59
N PHE A 223 10.50 0.33 -9.57
CA PHE A 223 10.90 0.82 -8.26
C PHE A 223 12.40 1.12 -8.23
N GLY A 224 12.78 2.09 -7.40
CA GLY A 224 14.16 2.40 -7.06
C GLY A 224 14.37 2.43 -5.55
N ALA A 225 15.61 2.64 -5.12
CA ALA A 225 15.96 2.87 -3.72
C ALA A 225 16.64 4.23 -3.55
N ASP A 226 16.58 4.79 -2.33
CA ASP A 226 17.32 6.00 -1.94
C ASP A 226 18.76 5.59 -1.57
N ILE A 227 19.62 5.43 -2.57
CA ILE A 227 20.99 4.92 -2.42
C ILE A 227 21.79 5.68 -1.36
N ASP A 228 21.68 7.02 -1.37
CA ASP A 228 22.39 7.89 -0.43
C ASP A 228 22.00 7.66 1.04
N ILE A 229 20.80 7.11 1.28
CA ILE A 229 20.28 6.83 2.62
C ILE A 229 20.60 5.39 3.03
N TYR A 230 20.34 4.42 2.14
CA TYR A 230 20.39 3.01 2.50
C TYR A 230 21.73 2.33 2.28
N LYS A 231 22.63 2.89 1.45
CA LYS A 231 23.96 2.32 1.29
C LYS A 231 24.79 2.51 2.56
N PRO A 232 25.23 1.41 3.21
CA PRO A 232 26.03 1.54 4.43
C PRO A 232 27.43 2.07 4.14
N LYS A 233 28.06 2.64 5.18
CA LYS A 233 29.48 2.94 5.17
C LYS A 233 30.26 1.62 5.26
N SER A 234 31.33 1.49 4.49
CA SER A 234 32.22 0.33 4.54
C SER A 234 33.22 0.45 5.72
N PRO A 235 33.62 -0.66 6.37
CA PRO A 235 33.12 -2.02 6.17
C PRO A 235 31.74 -2.26 6.78
N ILE A 236 30.98 -3.20 6.18
CA ILE A 236 29.71 -3.65 6.73
C ILE A 236 29.97 -4.69 7.80
N VAL A 237 29.35 -4.54 8.97
CA VAL A 237 29.37 -5.52 10.06
C VAL A 237 27.93 -5.77 10.51
N LYS A 238 27.47 -6.99 10.29
CA LYS A 238 26.13 -7.42 10.67
C LYS A 238 26.06 -7.88 12.13
N LYS A 239 24.96 -7.62 12.78
CA LYS A 239 24.66 -8.19 14.11
C LYS A 239 23.89 -9.49 13.94
N LYS A 240 23.87 -10.35 14.96
CA LYS A 240 22.99 -11.53 15.01
C LYS A 240 21.53 -11.06 15.17
N LYS A 241 20.98 -10.47 14.11
CA LYS A 241 19.68 -9.83 14.09
C LYS A 241 18.95 -10.16 12.81
N VAL A 242 17.65 -10.47 12.95
CA VAL A 242 16.67 -10.61 11.87
C VAL A 242 15.56 -9.59 12.09
N SER A 243 15.22 -8.84 11.07
CA SER A 243 14.15 -7.85 11.16
C SER A 243 12.88 -8.31 10.43
N PHE A 244 11.73 -7.75 10.83
CA PHE A 244 10.44 -8.05 10.24
C PHE A 244 9.63 -6.77 10.02
N TYR A 245 9.17 -6.58 8.77
CA TYR A 245 8.23 -5.52 8.45
C TYR A 245 6.83 -5.89 8.93
N ALA A 246 6.55 -5.60 10.19
CA ALA A 246 5.33 -5.96 10.90
C ALA A 246 4.22 -4.91 10.67
N ARG A 247 3.13 -5.32 10.03
CA ARG A 247 1.96 -4.47 9.71
C ARG A 247 0.66 -5.22 9.99
N ALA A 248 0.34 -5.45 11.27
CA ALA A 248 -0.81 -6.23 11.70
C ALA A 248 -2.16 -5.70 11.19
N HIS A 249 -2.30 -4.37 11.02
CA HIS A 249 -3.52 -3.78 10.46
C HIS A 249 -3.60 -3.85 8.92
N THR A 250 -2.64 -4.53 8.27
CA THR A 250 -2.57 -4.60 6.82
C THR A 250 -2.46 -6.07 6.41
N GLU A 251 -3.59 -6.76 6.29
CA GLU A 251 -3.68 -8.21 6.05
C GLU A 251 -2.77 -8.70 4.92
N ARG A 252 -2.66 -7.91 3.84
CA ARG A 252 -1.78 -8.23 2.70
C ARG A 252 -0.28 -8.22 3.00
N ARG A 253 0.12 -7.91 4.24
CA ARG A 253 1.50 -7.99 4.71
C ARG A 253 1.78 -9.25 5.54
N GLY A 254 0.80 -10.17 5.63
CA GLY A 254 0.97 -11.52 6.16
C GLY A 254 1.53 -11.57 7.59
N PHE A 255 1.09 -10.66 8.47
CA PHE A 255 1.63 -10.51 9.81
C PHE A 255 1.63 -11.81 10.60
N GLU A 256 0.51 -12.53 10.61
CA GLU A 256 0.33 -13.77 11.36
C GLU A 256 1.26 -14.88 10.85
N ILE A 257 1.41 -14.97 9.52
CA ILE A 257 2.34 -15.92 8.86
C ILE A 257 3.77 -15.58 9.26
N GLY A 258 4.12 -14.30 9.26
CA GLY A 258 5.44 -13.81 9.65
C GLY A 258 5.78 -14.12 11.11
N VAL A 259 4.85 -13.88 12.04
CA VAL A 259 5.02 -14.19 13.46
C VAL A 259 5.24 -15.69 13.68
N MET A 260 4.45 -16.55 13.02
CA MET A 260 4.63 -18.00 13.10
C MET A 260 5.99 -18.46 12.54
N ALA A 261 6.41 -17.89 11.41
CA ALA A 261 7.73 -18.19 10.83
C ALA A 261 8.87 -17.79 11.77
N LEU A 262 8.79 -16.59 12.34
CA LEU A 262 9.80 -16.08 13.27
C LEU A 262 9.85 -16.86 14.58
N LYS A 263 8.71 -17.39 15.06
CA LYS A 263 8.71 -18.32 16.20
C LYS A 263 9.51 -19.58 15.91
N ILE A 264 9.27 -20.22 14.76
CA ILE A 264 10.01 -21.41 14.33
C ILE A 264 11.51 -21.08 14.16
N PHE A 265 11.83 -19.95 13.55
CA PHE A 265 13.21 -19.47 13.41
C PHE A 265 13.88 -19.28 14.77
N LYS A 266 13.22 -18.62 15.72
CA LYS A 266 13.76 -18.33 17.08
C LYS A 266 14.04 -19.60 17.89
N GLU A 267 13.23 -20.64 17.70
CA GLU A 267 13.44 -21.95 18.33
C GLU A 267 14.72 -22.65 17.79
N ARG A 268 15.07 -22.42 16.52
CA ARG A 268 16.27 -22.99 15.87
C ARG A 268 17.53 -22.14 16.10
N HIS A 269 17.37 -20.82 16.17
CA HIS A 269 18.45 -19.84 16.32
C HIS A 269 18.15 -18.90 17.52
N PRO A 270 18.18 -19.41 18.75
CA PRO A 270 17.86 -18.62 19.95
C PRO A 270 18.81 -17.44 20.17
N GLU A 271 20.00 -17.46 19.59
CA GLU A 271 21.02 -16.43 19.69
C GLU A 271 20.74 -15.20 18.83
N TYR A 272 19.79 -15.25 17.90
CA TYR A 272 19.41 -14.11 17.05
C TYR A 272 18.36 -13.24 17.73
N GLU A 273 18.60 -11.94 17.72
CA GLU A 273 17.58 -10.94 18.08
C GLU A 273 16.57 -10.78 16.95
N ILE A 274 15.29 -10.65 17.30
CA ILE A 274 14.21 -10.35 16.34
C ILE A 274 13.76 -8.93 16.57
N GLU A 275 13.71 -8.12 15.50
CA GLU A 275 13.35 -6.71 15.56
C GLU A 275 12.15 -6.42 14.64
N PHE A 276 11.08 -5.87 15.20
CA PHE A 276 9.86 -5.50 14.47
C PHE A 276 9.83 -4.01 14.19
N PHE A 277 9.45 -3.64 12.97
CA PHE A 277 9.26 -2.24 12.56
C PHE A 277 8.08 -2.10 11.59
N GLY A 278 7.58 -0.87 11.39
CA GLY A 278 6.49 -0.53 10.49
C GLY A 278 5.17 -0.25 11.19
N GLN A 279 4.98 -0.80 12.39
CA GLN A 279 3.83 -0.53 13.28
C GLN A 279 4.26 -0.72 14.73
N ASP A 280 3.66 0.02 15.66
CA ASP A 280 3.84 -0.23 17.08
C ASP A 280 3.14 -1.54 17.48
N MET A 281 3.91 -2.46 18.07
CA MET A 281 3.46 -3.79 18.50
C MET A 281 3.26 -3.88 20.03
N SER A 282 3.26 -2.78 20.76
CA SER A 282 3.14 -2.77 22.23
C SER A 282 1.88 -3.46 22.76
N ASN A 283 0.81 -3.49 21.96
CA ASN A 283 -0.47 -4.09 22.34
C ASN A 283 -0.68 -5.51 21.78
N TYR A 284 0.36 -6.13 21.22
CA TYR A 284 0.27 -7.46 20.64
C TYR A 284 0.99 -8.48 21.51
N ASP A 285 0.34 -9.62 21.77
CA ASP A 285 0.95 -10.75 22.45
C ASP A 285 1.73 -11.60 21.44
N ILE A 286 3.04 -11.39 21.38
CA ILE A 286 3.95 -12.11 20.49
C ILE A 286 4.62 -13.24 21.27
N PRO A 287 4.60 -14.50 20.75
CA PRO A 287 5.00 -15.68 21.51
C PRO A 287 6.53 -15.90 21.59
N PHE A 288 7.32 -14.82 21.53
CA PHE A 288 8.78 -14.79 21.70
C PHE A 288 9.26 -13.36 22.00
N GLU A 289 10.47 -13.24 22.54
CA GLU A 289 11.09 -11.95 22.76
C GLU A 289 11.47 -11.25 21.46
N PHE A 290 11.16 -9.96 21.35
CA PHE A 290 11.47 -9.13 20.21
C PHE A 290 11.69 -7.67 20.62
N THR A 291 12.39 -6.93 19.77
CA THR A 291 12.55 -5.47 19.91
C THR A 291 11.50 -4.77 19.06
N ASN A 292 10.66 -3.94 19.68
CA ASN A 292 9.63 -3.13 19.00
C ASN A 292 10.18 -1.76 18.64
N ARG A 293 10.40 -1.51 17.34
CA ARG A 293 10.90 -0.22 16.82
C ARG A 293 9.77 0.73 16.39
N GLY A 294 8.54 0.23 16.29
CA GLY A 294 7.40 1.03 15.87
C GLY A 294 7.52 1.58 14.46
N ILE A 295 7.08 2.83 14.25
CA ILE A 295 7.17 3.53 12.97
C ILE A 295 8.49 4.30 12.91
N LEU A 296 9.28 4.06 11.87
CA LEU A 296 10.62 4.60 11.70
C LEU A 296 10.67 5.61 10.54
N ASN A 297 11.55 6.61 10.66
CA ASN A 297 11.96 7.44 9.53
C ASN A 297 13.02 6.70 8.67
N LYS A 298 13.45 7.30 7.56
CA LYS A 298 14.36 6.64 6.60
C LYS A 298 15.73 6.34 7.19
N GLU A 299 16.27 7.22 7.99
CA GLU A 299 17.55 7.09 8.65
C GLU A 299 17.53 5.94 9.67
N GLN A 300 16.45 5.86 10.46
CA GLN A 300 16.22 4.77 11.41
C GLN A 300 15.99 3.43 10.69
N LEU A 301 15.29 3.43 9.54
CA LEU A 301 15.17 2.23 8.70
C LEU A 301 16.53 1.77 8.19
N ALA A 302 17.38 2.70 7.74
CA ALA A 302 18.73 2.37 7.31
C ALA A 302 19.54 1.69 8.43
N GLU A 303 19.44 2.16 9.69
CA GLU A 303 20.08 1.53 10.85
C GLU A 303 19.63 0.07 11.03
N VAL A 304 18.28 -0.18 10.99
CA VAL A 304 17.72 -1.53 11.11
C VAL A 304 18.24 -2.44 10.01
N TYR A 305 18.29 -1.96 8.76
CA TYR A 305 18.74 -2.74 7.62
C TYR A 305 20.25 -3.00 7.66
N HIS A 306 21.05 -2.02 8.09
CA HIS A 306 22.51 -2.17 8.21
C HIS A 306 22.89 -3.21 9.26
N GLU A 307 22.15 -3.28 10.36
CA GLU A 307 22.43 -4.20 11.46
C GLU A 307 21.91 -5.63 11.21
N SER A 308 20.81 -5.77 10.47
CA SER A 308 20.15 -7.07 10.26
C SER A 308 20.84 -7.90 9.19
N VAL A 309 21.00 -9.21 9.44
CA VAL A 309 21.46 -10.17 8.42
C VAL A 309 20.39 -10.37 7.37
N ALA A 310 19.16 -10.55 7.80
CA ALA A 310 18.01 -10.76 6.92
C ALA A 310 16.79 -9.98 7.42
N CYS A 311 15.88 -9.69 6.50
CA CYS A 311 14.60 -9.09 6.81
C CYS A 311 13.46 -9.89 6.17
N LEU A 312 12.48 -10.27 6.97
CA LEU A 312 11.25 -10.90 6.48
C LEU A 312 10.30 -9.81 5.96
N VAL A 313 9.96 -9.90 4.68
CA VAL A 313 9.08 -8.94 3.99
C VAL A 313 8.01 -9.70 3.23
N LEU A 314 6.78 -9.71 3.74
CA LEU A 314 5.66 -10.34 3.05
C LEU A 314 4.88 -9.33 2.22
N SER A 315 4.62 -9.69 0.98
CA SER A 315 3.80 -8.92 0.03
C SER A 315 2.87 -9.87 -0.71
N LEU A 316 1.63 -9.99 -0.22
CA LEU A 316 0.60 -10.87 -0.79
C LEU A 316 -0.20 -10.18 -1.91
N THR A 317 0.05 -8.88 -2.09
CA THR A 317 -0.45 -8.06 -3.20
C THR A 317 0.74 -7.45 -3.93
N ASN A 318 0.69 -6.17 -4.35
CA ASN A 318 1.86 -5.58 -4.99
C ASN A 318 3.07 -5.50 -4.04
N VAL A 319 4.26 -5.62 -4.61
CA VAL A 319 5.51 -5.57 -3.86
C VAL A 319 5.68 -4.19 -3.16
N SER A 320 6.37 -4.19 -2.02
CA SER A 320 6.77 -2.95 -1.34
C SER A 320 8.13 -2.44 -1.83
N LEU A 321 8.52 -1.25 -1.41
CA LEU A 321 9.84 -0.67 -1.72
C LEU A 321 10.98 -1.38 -0.96
N LEU A 322 10.66 -2.03 0.16
CA LEU A 322 11.64 -2.58 1.09
C LEU A 322 12.67 -3.52 0.48
N PRO A 323 12.32 -4.48 -0.40
CA PRO A 323 13.30 -5.43 -0.91
C PRO A 323 14.49 -4.76 -1.59
N LEU A 324 14.25 -3.71 -2.37
CA LEU A 324 15.33 -2.97 -3.05
C LEU A 324 16.17 -2.15 -2.07
N GLU A 325 15.54 -1.54 -1.07
CA GLU A 325 16.22 -0.83 0.01
C GLU A 325 17.12 -1.77 0.84
N LEU A 326 16.63 -2.99 1.13
CA LEU A 326 17.35 -4.02 1.84
C LEU A 326 18.57 -4.51 1.05
N LEU A 327 18.43 -4.74 -0.26
CA LEU A 327 19.56 -5.13 -1.13
C LEU A 327 20.67 -4.07 -1.11
N VAL A 328 20.31 -2.80 -1.23
CA VAL A 328 21.26 -1.67 -1.14
C VAL A 328 21.94 -1.61 0.23
N ALA A 329 21.20 -1.93 1.30
CA ALA A 329 21.72 -1.93 2.68
C ALA A 329 22.52 -3.20 3.03
N GLY A 330 22.66 -4.16 2.13
CA GLY A 330 23.32 -5.42 2.41
C GLY A 330 22.56 -6.32 3.39
N CYS A 331 21.23 -6.24 3.41
CA CYS A 331 20.35 -7.07 4.23
C CYS A 331 19.55 -8.01 3.33
N VAL A 332 19.61 -9.33 3.57
CA VAL A 332 18.97 -10.32 2.71
C VAL A 332 17.44 -10.25 2.83
N PRO A 333 16.69 -9.94 1.76
CA PRO A 333 15.24 -10.01 1.79
C PRO A 333 14.77 -11.47 1.76
N VAL A 334 13.97 -11.89 2.74
CA VAL A 334 13.23 -13.16 2.72
C VAL A 334 11.78 -12.86 2.41
N MET A 335 11.26 -13.42 1.32
CA MET A 335 9.97 -13.02 0.77
C MET A 335 9.11 -14.21 0.36
N ASN A 336 7.79 -13.98 0.34
CA ASN A 336 6.90 -14.92 -0.34
C ASN A 336 7.13 -14.88 -1.86
N ASP A 337 7.11 -16.05 -2.49
CA ASP A 337 7.07 -16.18 -3.94
C ASP A 337 5.68 -15.84 -4.47
N GLY A 338 5.63 -15.35 -5.71
CA GLY A 338 4.41 -14.99 -6.41
C GLY A 338 4.67 -14.04 -7.57
N ASP A 339 3.78 -14.06 -8.55
CA ASP A 339 3.88 -13.20 -9.75
C ASP A 339 3.99 -11.72 -9.41
N ASN A 340 3.29 -11.28 -8.36
CA ASN A 340 3.31 -9.91 -7.85
C ASN A 340 4.71 -9.45 -7.42
N ASN A 341 5.54 -10.36 -6.93
CA ASN A 341 6.91 -10.10 -6.53
C ASN A 341 7.88 -10.33 -7.70
N ARG A 342 7.79 -11.49 -8.38
CA ARG A 342 8.69 -11.86 -9.47
C ARG A 342 8.64 -10.95 -10.68
N MET A 343 7.44 -10.53 -11.11
CA MET A 343 7.29 -9.65 -12.28
C MET A 343 7.79 -8.23 -12.03
N VAL A 344 7.94 -7.83 -10.77
CA VAL A 344 8.41 -6.49 -10.41
C VAL A 344 9.89 -6.47 -10.05
N LEU A 345 10.34 -7.45 -9.25
CA LEU A 345 11.73 -7.52 -8.78
C LEU A 345 12.61 -8.37 -9.69
N GLY A 346 12.03 -9.29 -10.46
CA GLY A 346 12.76 -10.25 -11.28
C GLY A 346 13.34 -11.40 -10.44
N ASP A 347 14.19 -12.18 -11.10
CA ASP A 347 14.93 -13.29 -10.50
C ASP A 347 16.27 -12.78 -9.93
N ILE A 348 16.17 -12.02 -8.84
CA ILE A 348 17.33 -11.52 -8.09
C ILE A 348 17.83 -12.63 -7.16
N ASP A 349 19.04 -13.14 -7.39
CA ASP A 349 19.65 -14.23 -6.60
C ASP A 349 19.78 -13.91 -5.10
N ASP A 350 19.95 -12.63 -4.77
CA ASP A 350 20.11 -12.16 -3.39
C ASP A 350 18.79 -12.00 -2.64
N ILE A 351 17.64 -12.31 -3.27
CA ILE A 351 16.33 -12.39 -2.62
C ILE A 351 15.97 -13.87 -2.40
N LEU A 352 15.70 -14.25 -1.16
CA LEU A 352 15.28 -15.61 -0.82
C LEU A 352 13.75 -15.73 -0.91
N TYR A 353 13.28 -16.19 -2.06
CA TYR A 353 11.87 -16.45 -2.30
C TYR A 353 11.45 -17.84 -1.81
N THR A 354 10.24 -17.95 -1.25
CA THR A 354 9.61 -19.22 -0.86
C THR A 354 8.09 -19.06 -0.75
N ASP A 355 7.38 -20.17 -0.59
CA ASP A 355 5.94 -20.13 -0.33
C ASP A 355 5.62 -19.27 0.90
N ALA A 356 4.45 -18.59 0.86
CA ALA A 356 3.93 -17.82 2.00
C ALA A 356 3.44 -18.75 3.13
N TYR A 357 4.31 -19.62 3.60
CA TYR A 357 4.01 -20.62 4.63
C TYR A 357 5.06 -20.58 5.76
N PRO A 358 4.65 -20.67 7.04
CA PRO A 358 5.54 -20.39 8.17
C PRO A 358 6.83 -21.17 8.17
N ILE A 359 6.78 -22.51 7.93
CA ILE A 359 7.99 -23.35 7.98
C ILE A 359 8.95 -23.03 6.82
N SER A 360 8.41 -22.80 5.61
CA SER A 360 9.22 -22.47 4.43
C SER A 360 9.93 -21.13 4.60
N LEU A 361 9.24 -20.13 5.17
CA LEU A 361 9.82 -18.83 5.51
C LEU A 361 10.89 -18.93 6.60
N ALA A 362 10.65 -19.77 7.63
CA ALA A 362 11.64 -20.03 8.68
C ALA A 362 12.89 -20.71 8.10
N ASP A 363 12.73 -21.68 7.19
CA ASP A 363 13.84 -22.35 6.52
C ASP A 363 14.69 -21.35 5.72
N LYS A 364 14.06 -20.38 5.03
CA LYS A 364 14.79 -19.33 4.30
C LYS A 364 15.48 -18.32 5.22
N LEU A 365 14.89 -18.01 6.37
CA LEU A 365 15.56 -17.21 7.40
C LEU A 365 16.80 -17.93 7.95
N CYS A 366 16.69 -19.25 8.25
CA CYS A 366 17.83 -20.08 8.65
C CYS A 366 18.91 -20.09 7.57
N GLN A 367 18.55 -20.31 6.30
CA GLN A 367 19.49 -20.26 5.18
C GLN A 367 20.25 -18.92 5.11
N ALA A 368 19.58 -17.78 5.36
CA ALA A 368 20.20 -16.46 5.33
C ALA A 368 21.25 -16.29 6.44
N VAL A 369 20.99 -16.80 7.64
CA VAL A 369 21.86 -16.60 8.81
C VAL A 369 22.96 -17.67 8.96
N GLU A 370 22.84 -18.82 8.30
CA GLU A 370 23.82 -19.91 8.29
C GLU A 370 24.96 -19.68 7.28
N ASN A 371 24.91 -18.58 6.51
CA ASN A 371 26.00 -18.19 5.64
C ASN A 371 27.29 -17.91 6.47
N GLN A 372 28.39 -18.57 6.14
CA GLN A 372 29.66 -18.45 6.89
C GLN A 372 30.30 -17.06 6.78
N ASN A 373 30.00 -16.30 5.70
CA ASN A 373 30.62 -15.01 5.39
C ASN A 373 29.56 -13.90 5.26
N VAL A 374 28.73 -13.73 6.29
CA VAL A 374 27.60 -12.78 6.28
C VAL A 374 28.02 -11.35 5.92
N ASP A 375 29.11 -10.86 6.50
CA ASP A 375 29.57 -9.48 6.27
C ASP A 375 30.11 -9.28 4.85
N GLU A 376 30.87 -10.23 4.32
CA GLU A 376 31.37 -10.22 2.95
C GLU A 376 30.24 -10.29 1.93
N HIS A 377 29.27 -11.17 2.19
CA HIS A 377 28.06 -11.28 1.35
C HIS A 377 27.27 -9.97 1.35
N ALA A 378 27.05 -9.38 2.53
CA ALA A 378 26.37 -8.09 2.67
C ALA A 378 27.09 -6.96 1.92
N GLN A 379 28.44 -6.93 1.97
CA GLN A 379 29.26 -5.93 1.26
C GLN A 379 29.15 -6.12 -0.25
N THR A 380 29.22 -7.36 -0.73
CA THR A 380 29.11 -7.70 -2.15
C THR A 380 27.73 -7.33 -2.70
N MET A 381 26.68 -7.70 -1.99
CA MET A 381 25.29 -7.39 -2.33
C MET A 381 25.06 -5.87 -2.36
N SER A 382 25.44 -5.14 -1.32
CA SER A 382 25.30 -3.68 -1.28
C SER A 382 26.00 -2.98 -2.45
N ASN A 383 27.18 -3.43 -2.85
CA ASN A 383 27.91 -2.86 -3.99
C ASN A 383 27.25 -3.18 -5.34
N LYS A 384 26.66 -4.39 -5.48
CA LYS A 384 25.98 -4.86 -6.68
C LYS A 384 24.75 -4.02 -7.02
N TYR A 385 24.01 -3.54 -6.02
CA TYR A 385 22.71 -2.88 -6.20
C TYR A 385 22.73 -1.35 -6.12
N THR A 386 23.88 -0.72 -6.26
CA THR A 386 24.02 0.76 -6.25
C THR A 386 23.39 1.46 -7.46
N GLY A 387 22.98 0.74 -8.50
CA GLY A 387 22.30 1.28 -9.68
C GLY A 387 20.78 1.41 -9.56
N LEU A 388 20.18 0.99 -8.46
CA LEU A 388 18.72 0.98 -8.26
C LEU A 388 18.17 2.38 -7.92
N SER A 389 18.35 3.36 -8.81
CA SER A 389 17.88 4.73 -8.60
C SER A 389 16.46 4.96 -9.14
N TRP A 390 15.79 5.98 -8.63
CA TRP A 390 14.47 6.40 -9.09
C TRP A 390 14.50 7.24 -10.38
N GLU A 391 15.67 7.68 -10.84
CA GLU A 391 15.80 8.69 -11.88
C GLU A 391 15.16 8.26 -13.20
N GLU A 392 15.41 7.02 -13.63
CA GLU A 392 14.83 6.49 -14.88
C GLU A 392 13.29 6.36 -14.78
N SER A 393 12.78 6.01 -13.60
CA SER A 393 11.34 5.92 -13.35
C SER A 393 10.66 7.28 -13.43
N TYR A 394 11.32 8.33 -12.94
CA TYR A 394 10.80 9.69 -13.07
C TYR A 394 10.68 10.12 -14.53
N LYS A 395 11.74 9.92 -15.32
CA LYS A 395 11.75 10.21 -16.76
C LYS A 395 10.69 9.40 -17.52
N LYS A 396 10.56 8.12 -17.20
CA LYS A 396 9.60 7.22 -17.81
C LYS A 396 8.16 7.69 -17.58
N VAL A 397 7.80 8.07 -16.35
CA VAL A 397 6.46 8.60 -16.04
C VAL A 397 6.19 9.91 -16.77
N GLU A 398 7.12 10.86 -16.80
CA GLU A 398 6.95 12.09 -17.58
C GLU A 398 6.78 11.79 -19.07
N MET A 399 7.58 10.90 -19.63
CA MET A 399 7.49 10.49 -21.04
C MET A 399 6.11 9.87 -21.35
N ILE A 400 5.57 9.03 -20.46
CA ILE A 400 4.23 8.45 -20.61
C ILE A 400 3.18 9.56 -20.63
N ILE A 401 3.22 10.51 -19.67
CA ILE A 401 2.29 11.63 -19.61
C ILE A 401 2.37 12.44 -20.92
N ARG A 402 3.58 12.80 -21.36
CA ARG A 402 3.77 13.57 -22.60
C ARG A 402 3.25 12.82 -23.82
N ARG A 403 3.56 11.54 -23.96
CA ARG A 403 3.11 10.71 -25.09
C ARG A 403 1.58 10.64 -25.16
N GLU A 404 0.89 10.51 -24.04
CA GLU A 404 -0.57 10.38 -24.00
C GLU A 404 -1.30 11.72 -24.15
N VAL A 405 -0.70 12.83 -23.72
CA VAL A 405 -1.36 14.14 -23.57
C VAL A 405 -0.96 15.14 -24.66
N LEU A 406 0.29 15.08 -25.15
CA LEU A 406 0.83 16.09 -26.05
C LEU A 406 0.94 15.59 -27.49
N ASN A 407 0.73 16.51 -28.44
CA ASN A 407 1.16 16.30 -29.83
C ASN A 407 2.69 16.33 -29.84
N GLY A 408 3.31 15.30 -30.44
CA GLY A 408 4.76 15.19 -30.57
C GLY A 408 5.35 16.23 -31.50
#